data_924b5a660f7937a8d2a7d9bdfd173dcd
#
_entry.id   924b5a660f7937a8d2a7d9bdfd173dcd
#
_cell.length_a   1.000
_cell.length_b   1.000
_cell.length_c   1.000
_cell.angle_alpha   90.00
_cell.angle_beta   90.00
_cell.angle_gamma   90.00
#
_symmetry.space_group_name_H-M   'P 1'
#
loop_
_entity.id
_entity.type
_entity.pdbx_description
1 polymer ?
#
loop_
_entity_poly.entity_id
_entity_poly.type
_entity_poly.pdbx_seq_one_letter_code
_entity_poly.pdbx_strand_id
1 'polypeptide(L)'
;SVFEPLETLDPNDENTFYPKRASRDEIYDRIVGDLLEATVTVPTLAASGFGTTERLSKEGVNALLARIALYAAGYSLRWELNTSNPGMVSRRSDNARVRELYQIADNACAAIINGGTKSLVQSQGGKSGFEALWFNFDRRNYAAVNSEMLWHIASLGQNTNSAFQVYAHPGYRNGVFGSRSSQQMILPSYYLSFNQTDTRRDVTCTSYINS
;
A
#
# COMPACT_ATOMS: atom_id res chain seq x y z
N SER A 1 -2.16 15.52 12.56
CA SER A 1 -3.01 14.41 13.00
C SER A 1 -3.00 14.38 14.51
N VAL A 2 -4.14 14.13 15.08
CA VAL A 2 -4.34 14.04 16.50
C VAL A 2 -4.61 12.59 16.81
N PHE A 3 -3.87 12.04 17.77
CA PHE A 3 -4.13 10.73 18.31
C PHE A 3 -4.53 10.89 19.77
N GLU A 4 -5.80 11.14 19.97
CA GLU A 4 -6.40 10.77 21.24
C GLU A 4 -7.42 9.68 20.96
N PRO A 5 -7.50 8.64 21.80
CA PRO A 5 -8.62 7.73 21.75
C PRO A 5 -9.89 8.58 21.87
N LEU A 6 -10.91 8.22 21.12
CA LEU A 6 -12.27 8.80 21.20
C LEU A 6 -12.92 8.49 22.54
N GLU A 7 -12.18 8.61 23.63
CA GLU A 7 -12.71 8.55 24.96
C GLU A 7 -13.31 9.92 25.23
N THR A 8 -14.63 9.93 25.24
CA THR A 8 -15.51 10.99 25.69
C THR A 8 -14.87 12.38 25.71
N LEU A 9 -15.05 13.11 24.60
CA LEU A 9 -14.76 14.54 24.54
C LEU A 9 -15.44 15.20 25.75
N ASP A 10 -14.66 15.77 26.66
CA ASP A 10 -15.22 16.59 27.74
C ASP A 10 -15.70 17.93 27.13
N PRO A 11 -17.01 18.21 27.12
CA PRO A 11 -17.51 19.44 26.52
C PRO A 11 -17.04 20.69 27.25
N ASN A 12 -16.44 20.56 28.42
CA ASN A 12 -15.93 21.67 29.23
C ASN A 12 -14.41 21.88 29.08
N ASP A 13 -13.69 20.97 28.36
CA ASP A 13 -12.26 21.11 28.09
C ASP A 13 -12.02 21.41 26.61
N GLU A 14 -11.71 22.67 26.30
CA GLU A 14 -11.41 23.12 24.94
C GLU A 14 -10.26 22.32 24.31
N ASN A 15 -9.32 21.79 25.08
CA ASN A 15 -8.20 21.02 24.55
C ASN A 15 -8.64 19.68 23.93
N THR A 16 -9.79 19.12 24.35
CA THR A 16 -10.35 17.92 23.74
C THR A 16 -10.92 18.17 22.34
N PHE A 17 -11.41 19.39 22.07
CA PHE A 17 -11.94 19.77 20.76
C PHE A 17 -10.88 20.30 19.81
N TYR A 18 -9.81 20.90 20.35
CA TYR A 18 -8.71 21.50 19.58
C TYR A 18 -7.35 20.92 19.97
N PRO A 19 -7.16 19.60 19.83
CA PRO A 19 -5.93 18.95 20.23
C PRO A 19 -4.74 19.46 19.39
N LYS A 20 -3.59 19.61 20.02
CA LYS A 20 -2.36 20.03 19.34
C LYS A 20 -1.93 19.02 18.28
N ARG A 21 -1.32 19.51 17.21
CA ARG A 21 -0.76 18.64 16.18
C ARG A 21 0.44 17.88 16.76
N ALA A 22 0.40 16.55 16.63
CA ALA A 22 1.53 15.70 16.92
C ALA A 22 2.59 15.79 15.81
N SER A 23 3.84 15.57 16.16
CA SER A 23 4.91 15.48 15.18
C SER A 23 4.73 14.25 14.27
N ARG A 24 5.37 14.29 13.11
CA ARG A 24 5.38 13.13 12.20
C ARG A 24 5.96 11.88 12.88
N ASP A 25 7.02 12.06 13.66
CA ASP A 25 7.72 10.94 14.29
C ASP A 25 6.88 10.28 15.39
N GLU A 26 6.19 11.07 16.21
CA GLU A 26 5.23 10.55 17.20
C GLU A 26 4.10 9.75 16.55
N ILE A 27 3.55 10.26 15.44
CA ILE A 27 2.50 9.56 14.68
C ILE A 27 2.99 8.22 14.15
N TYR A 28 4.18 8.20 13.53
CA TYR A 28 4.74 6.96 13.01
C TYR A 28 5.10 5.98 14.12
N ASP A 29 5.63 6.45 15.25
CA ASP A 29 5.92 5.57 16.38
C ASP A 29 4.65 4.93 16.94
N ARG A 30 3.55 5.67 17.00
CA ARG A 30 2.25 5.11 17.38
C ARG A 30 1.76 4.07 16.39
N ILE A 31 1.76 4.38 15.09
CA ILE A 31 1.32 3.43 14.05
C ILE A 31 2.17 2.17 14.05
N VAL A 32 3.50 2.29 14.20
CA VAL A 32 4.40 1.14 14.29
C VAL A 32 4.08 0.30 15.53
N GLY A 33 3.81 0.93 16.68
CA GLY A 33 3.39 0.24 17.90
C GLY A 33 2.10 -0.56 17.71
N ASP A 34 1.06 0.08 17.15
CA ASP A 34 -0.24 -0.55 16.89
C ASP A 34 -0.10 -1.72 15.90
N LEU A 35 0.75 -1.58 14.87
CA LEU A 35 1.01 -2.65 13.90
C LEU A 35 1.81 -3.81 14.52
N LEU A 36 2.77 -3.54 15.39
CA LEU A 36 3.50 -4.59 16.13
C LEU A 36 2.54 -5.42 16.99
N GLU A 37 1.63 -4.78 17.71
CA GLU A 37 0.59 -5.46 18.46
C GLU A 37 -0.33 -6.29 17.55
N ALA A 38 -0.72 -5.74 16.41
CA ALA A 38 -1.54 -6.43 15.42
C ALA A 38 -0.84 -7.68 14.83
N THR A 39 0.50 -7.70 14.73
CA THR A 39 1.21 -8.92 14.26
C THR A 39 1.03 -10.12 15.20
N VAL A 40 0.71 -9.87 16.47
CA VAL A 40 0.47 -10.93 17.46
C VAL A 40 -0.98 -11.39 17.46
N THR A 41 -1.91 -10.46 17.32
CA THR A 41 -3.35 -10.70 17.51
C THR A 41 -4.08 -11.12 16.22
N VAL A 42 -3.65 -10.62 15.06
CA VAL A 42 -4.31 -10.90 13.78
C VAL A 42 -3.91 -12.29 13.26
N PRO A 43 -4.89 -13.14 12.86
CA PRO A 43 -4.59 -14.46 12.33
C PRO A 43 -3.97 -14.40 10.93
N THR A 44 -3.31 -15.50 10.52
CA THR A 44 -2.88 -15.68 9.13
C THR A 44 -4.09 -15.75 8.19
N LEU A 45 -3.90 -15.53 6.89
CA LEU A 45 -4.98 -15.65 5.92
C LEU A 45 -5.63 -17.04 5.98
N ALA A 46 -4.83 -18.09 6.08
CA ALA A 46 -5.32 -19.47 6.18
C ALA A 46 -6.15 -19.73 7.44
N ALA A 47 -5.76 -19.13 8.58
CA ALA A 47 -6.47 -19.31 9.85
C ALA A 47 -7.68 -18.38 10.00
N SER A 48 -7.76 -17.31 9.22
CA SER A 48 -8.81 -16.29 9.34
C SER A 48 -10.17 -16.72 8.76
N GLY A 49 -10.17 -17.66 7.82
CA GLY A 49 -11.36 -18.04 7.06
C GLY A 49 -11.83 -16.98 6.04
N PHE A 50 -11.06 -15.92 5.79
CA PHE A 50 -11.49 -14.82 4.90
C PHE A 50 -11.54 -15.23 3.41
N GLY A 51 -10.76 -16.20 2.98
CA GLY A 51 -10.71 -16.67 1.59
C GLY A 51 -10.03 -15.68 0.61
N THR A 52 -9.99 -14.39 0.93
CA THR A 52 -9.38 -13.34 0.11
C THR A 52 -8.53 -12.38 0.96
N THR A 53 -7.65 -11.62 0.30
CA THR A 53 -6.75 -10.65 0.94
C THR A 53 -7.36 -9.24 1.05
N GLU A 54 -8.67 -9.09 0.95
CA GLU A 54 -9.38 -7.82 1.12
C GLU A 54 -9.34 -7.33 2.58
N ARG A 55 -9.34 -8.27 3.52
CA ARG A 55 -9.13 -7.98 4.94
C ARG A 55 -7.68 -8.25 5.31
N LEU A 56 -7.17 -7.44 6.23
CA LEU A 56 -5.81 -7.61 6.72
C LEU A 56 -5.67 -8.94 7.45
N SER A 57 -4.80 -9.79 6.94
CA SER A 57 -4.26 -10.97 7.61
C SER A 57 -2.91 -10.63 8.25
N LYS A 58 -2.35 -11.54 9.04
CA LYS A 58 -1.02 -11.39 9.63
C LYS A 58 0.05 -11.04 8.58
N GLU A 59 -0.01 -11.66 7.42
CA GLU A 59 0.90 -11.39 6.30
C GLU A 59 0.73 -9.96 5.78
N GLY A 60 -0.52 -9.50 5.66
CA GLY A 60 -0.83 -8.12 5.26
C GLY A 60 -0.39 -7.09 6.30
N VAL A 61 -0.57 -7.39 7.59
CA VAL A 61 -0.09 -6.55 8.71
C VAL A 61 1.42 -6.43 8.67
N ASN A 62 2.17 -7.54 8.50
CA ASN A 62 3.63 -7.49 8.41
C ASN A 62 4.11 -6.70 7.19
N ALA A 63 3.44 -6.83 6.03
CA ALA A 63 3.78 -6.05 4.84
C ALA A 63 3.58 -4.55 5.06
N LEU A 64 2.46 -4.18 5.71
CA LEU A 64 2.17 -2.80 6.06
C LEU A 64 3.17 -2.26 7.10
N LEU A 65 3.50 -3.05 8.13
CA LEU A 65 4.49 -2.72 9.15
C LEU A 65 5.86 -2.47 8.54
N ALA A 66 6.36 -3.35 7.66
CA ALA A 66 7.62 -3.17 6.97
C ALA A 66 7.66 -1.85 6.20
N ARG A 67 6.62 -1.59 5.42
CA ARG A 67 6.49 -0.36 4.64
C ARG A 67 6.47 0.90 5.52
N ILE A 68 5.65 0.90 6.56
CA ILE A 68 5.51 2.03 7.48
C ILE A 68 6.81 2.28 8.25
N ALA A 69 7.49 1.24 8.73
CA ALA A 69 8.77 1.36 9.43
C ALA A 69 9.86 1.97 8.52
N LEU A 70 9.93 1.58 7.24
CA LEU A 70 10.83 2.19 6.27
C LEU A 70 10.52 3.68 6.04
N TYR A 71 9.25 4.05 5.92
CA TYR A 71 8.85 5.46 5.82
C TYR A 71 9.16 6.25 7.08
N ALA A 72 8.97 5.65 8.27
CA ALA A 72 9.30 6.27 9.55
C ALA A 72 10.80 6.55 9.70
N ALA A 73 11.65 5.62 9.23
CA ALA A 73 13.10 5.73 9.26
C ALA A 73 13.66 6.68 8.18
N GLY A 74 12.95 6.84 7.06
CA GLY A 74 13.41 7.51 5.86
C GLY A 74 13.39 9.03 5.91
N TYR A 75 13.84 9.62 4.80
CA TYR A 75 13.78 11.07 4.59
C TYR A 75 12.34 11.52 4.32
N SER A 76 11.99 12.68 4.86
CA SER A 76 10.70 13.32 4.62
C SER A 76 10.79 14.81 4.90
N LEU A 77 9.81 15.55 4.38
CA LEU A 77 9.64 16.95 4.76
C LEU A 77 9.23 17.03 6.23
N ARG A 78 10.05 17.70 7.05
CA ARG A 78 9.82 17.91 8.48
C ARG A 78 9.62 19.38 8.75
N TRP A 79 8.60 19.68 9.53
CA TRP A 79 8.23 21.03 9.93
C TRP A 79 8.47 21.19 11.42
N GLU A 80 9.00 22.32 11.82
CA GLU A 80 8.91 22.72 13.22
C GLU A 80 7.45 23.07 13.53
N LEU A 81 6.88 22.34 14.47
CA LEU A 81 5.49 22.57 14.87
C LEU A 81 5.35 23.97 15.46
N ASN A 82 4.29 24.66 15.06
CA ASN A 82 3.95 26.01 15.54
C ASN A 82 4.92 27.12 15.11
N THR A 83 5.70 26.92 14.07
CA THR A 83 6.53 27.97 13.47
C THR A 83 6.12 28.21 12.02
N SER A 84 6.48 29.38 11.46
CA SER A 84 6.34 29.69 10.05
C SER A 84 7.55 29.24 9.21
N ASN A 85 8.50 28.53 9.82
CA ASN A 85 9.69 28.07 9.13
C ASN A 85 9.34 27.03 8.06
N PRO A 86 9.91 27.12 6.86
CA PRO A 86 9.70 26.12 5.83
C PRO A 86 10.27 24.79 6.30
N GLY A 87 9.55 23.71 5.98
CA GLY A 87 10.01 22.38 6.29
C GLY A 87 11.29 22.02 5.54
N MET A 88 12.12 21.21 6.16
CA MET A 88 13.34 20.66 5.56
C MET A 88 13.22 19.16 5.31
N VAL A 89 13.76 18.70 4.20
CA VAL A 89 13.88 17.26 3.92
C VAL A 89 15.01 16.68 4.78
N SER A 90 14.64 15.88 5.77
CA SER A 90 15.60 15.26 6.70
C SER A 90 15.09 13.91 7.20
N ARG A 91 15.98 13.13 7.79
CA ARG A 91 15.60 11.98 8.63
C ARG A 91 15.33 12.45 10.06
N ARG A 92 14.69 11.58 10.86
CA ARG A 92 14.60 11.81 12.31
C ARG A 92 16.01 11.82 12.92
N SER A 93 16.18 12.62 13.95
CA SER A 93 17.49 12.83 14.62
C SER A 93 17.92 11.65 15.46
N ASP A 94 16.99 10.86 15.99
CA ASP A 94 17.27 9.67 16.78
C ASP A 94 17.76 8.51 15.88
N ASN A 95 19.08 8.40 15.77
CA ASN A 95 19.71 7.34 14.97
C ASN A 95 19.54 5.95 15.57
N ALA A 96 19.30 5.81 16.86
CA ALA A 96 19.02 4.51 17.47
C ALA A 96 17.65 4.01 17.03
N ARG A 97 16.65 4.88 17.08
CA ARG A 97 15.30 4.57 16.60
C ARG A 97 15.26 4.33 15.10
N VAL A 98 16.06 5.04 14.31
CA VAL A 98 16.20 4.76 12.86
C VAL A 98 16.67 3.33 12.62
N ARG A 99 17.71 2.88 13.31
CA ARG A 99 18.19 1.49 13.17
C ARG A 99 17.16 0.46 13.62
N GLU A 100 16.47 0.72 14.72
CA GLU A 100 15.38 -0.13 15.20
C GLU A 100 14.25 -0.25 14.18
N LEU A 101 13.84 0.85 13.55
CA LEU A 101 12.80 0.85 12.52
C LEU A 101 13.21 0.03 11.28
N TYR A 102 14.48 0.11 10.87
CA TYR A 102 14.99 -0.76 9.80
C TYR A 102 14.96 -2.23 10.22
N GLN A 103 15.32 -2.54 11.47
CA GLN A 103 15.26 -3.92 11.98
C GLN A 103 13.82 -4.44 12.05
N ILE A 104 12.87 -3.60 12.46
CA ILE A 104 11.43 -3.92 12.45
C ILE A 104 10.99 -4.25 11.02
N ALA A 105 11.38 -3.45 10.04
CA ALA A 105 11.05 -3.68 8.64
C ALA A 105 11.63 -5.01 8.12
N ASP A 106 12.89 -5.28 8.42
CA ASP A 106 13.57 -6.52 8.05
C ASP A 106 12.88 -7.74 8.67
N ASN A 107 12.63 -7.70 9.98
CA ASN A 107 11.92 -8.77 10.68
C ASN A 107 10.51 -9.02 10.12
N ALA A 108 9.78 -7.97 9.78
CA ALA A 108 8.45 -8.09 9.21
C ALA A 108 8.47 -8.72 7.80
N CYS A 109 9.45 -8.35 6.96
CA CYS A 109 9.68 -9.00 5.68
C CYS A 109 10.07 -10.47 5.84
N ALA A 110 11.01 -10.76 6.76
CA ALA A 110 11.45 -12.12 7.05
C ALA A 110 10.30 -13.00 7.56
N ALA A 111 9.40 -12.45 8.37
CA ALA A 111 8.22 -13.18 8.85
C ALA A 111 7.29 -13.63 7.70
N ILE A 112 7.17 -12.84 6.64
CA ILE A 112 6.39 -13.22 5.45
C ILE A 112 7.14 -14.27 4.62
N ILE A 113 8.42 -14.01 4.31
CA ILE A 113 9.23 -14.84 3.42
C ILE A 113 9.46 -16.23 4.02
N ASN A 114 9.83 -16.28 5.30
CA ASN A 114 10.15 -17.53 6.00
C ASN A 114 8.91 -18.24 6.55
N GLY A 115 7.76 -17.56 6.58
CA GLY A 115 6.50 -18.12 7.08
C GLY A 115 5.92 -19.24 6.22
N GLY A 116 6.41 -19.42 4.99
CA GLY A 116 6.03 -20.50 4.08
C GLY A 116 4.59 -20.45 3.54
N THR A 117 3.82 -19.41 3.91
CA THR A 117 2.41 -19.24 3.49
C THR A 117 2.28 -18.40 2.21
N LYS A 118 3.36 -17.74 1.81
CA LYS A 118 3.40 -16.84 0.65
C LYS A 118 4.49 -17.26 -0.33
N SER A 119 4.19 -17.14 -1.61
CA SER A 119 5.11 -17.41 -2.71
C SER A 119 4.70 -16.62 -3.95
N LEU A 120 5.65 -16.33 -4.83
CA LEU A 120 5.35 -15.69 -6.10
C LEU A 120 4.50 -16.60 -6.99
N VAL A 121 3.55 -15.99 -7.70
CA VAL A 121 2.74 -16.68 -8.71
C VAL A 121 3.66 -17.21 -9.80
N GLN A 122 3.52 -18.49 -10.11
CA GLN A 122 4.31 -19.18 -11.13
C GLN A 122 3.75 -18.96 -12.53
N SER A 123 4.56 -19.19 -13.56
CA SER A 123 4.12 -19.16 -14.95
C SER A 123 2.95 -20.12 -15.18
N GLN A 124 1.90 -19.66 -15.84
CA GLN A 124 0.68 -20.42 -16.07
C GLN A 124 0.06 -20.10 -17.43
N GLY A 125 -0.35 -21.10 -18.17
CA GLY A 125 -1.07 -20.91 -19.42
C GLY A 125 -0.32 -20.10 -20.49
N GLY A 126 1.00 -20.27 -20.56
CA GLY A 126 1.88 -19.53 -21.48
C GLY A 126 2.21 -18.10 -21.03
N LYS A 127 1.72 -17.68 -19.86
CA LYS A 127 1.99 -16.37 -19.27
C LYS A 127 3.11 -16.45 -18.25
N SER A 128 3.96 -15.42 -18.18
CA SER A 128 4.92 -15.29 -17.08
C SER A 128 4.19 -15.20 -15.73
N GLY A 129 4.87 -15.49 -14.61
CA GLY A 129 4.25 -15.37 -13.30
C GLY A 129 3.66 -13.99 -13.04
N PHE A 130 4.38 -12.93 -13.43
CA PHE A 130 3.90 -11.55 -13.31
C PHE A 130 2.64 -11.29 -14.15
N GLU A 131 2.62 -11.76 -15.40
CA GLU A 131 1.43 -11.65 -16.26
C GLU A 131 0.26 -12.48 -15.71
N ALA A 132 0.52 -13.70 -15.23
CA ALA A 132 -0.49 -14.57 -14.64
C ALA A 132 -1.10 -13.96 -13.37
N LEU A 133 -0.30 -13.30 -12.53
CA LEU A 133 -0.77 -12.56 -11.37
C LEU A 133 -1.82 -11.53 -11.76
N TRP A 134 -1.47 -10.61 -12.66
CA TRP A 134 -2.37 -9.54 -13.09
C TRP A 134 -3.58 -10.04 -13.86
N PHE A 135 -3.41 -11.02 -14.73
CA PHE A 135 -4.50 -11.64 -15.47
C PHE A 135 -5.56 -12.28 -14.56
N ASN A 136 -5.13 -13.00 -13.53
CA ASN A 136 -6.06 -13.60 -12.57
C ASN A 136 -6.67 -12.57 -11.63
N PHE A 137 -5.89 -11.57 -11.19
CA PHE A 137 -6.38 -10.51 -10.32
C PHE A 137 -7.48 -9.68 -11.00
N ASP A 138 -7.27 -9.27 -12.25
CA ASP A 138 -8.25 -8.52 -13.05
C ASP A 138 -9.57 -9.30 -13.24
N ARG A 139 -9.48 -10.61 -13.40
CA ARG A 139 -10.63 -11.51 -13.50
C ARG A 139 -11.25 -11.89 -12.16
N ARG A 140 -10.79 -11.30 -11.06
CA ARG A 140 -11.24 -11.62 -9.70
C ARG A 140 -11.05 -13.08 -9.31
N ASN A 141 -10.13 -13.78 -9.94
CA ASN A 141 -9.71 -15.13 -9.56
C ASN A 141 -8.71 -15.05 -8.41
N TYR A 142 -9.17 -14.57 -7.25
CA TYR A 142 -8.33 -14.29 -6.10
C TYR A 142 -7.65 -15.56 -5.53
N ALA A 143 -8.30 -16.71 -5.65
CA ALA A 143 -7.71 -17.98 -5.23
C ALA A 143 -6.37 -18.26 -5.92
N ALA A 144 -6.25 -17.90 -7.21
CA ALA A 144 -5.02 -18.10 -7.98
C ALA A 144 -3.89 -17.12 -7.63
N VAL A 145 -4.19 -16.02 -6.95
CA VAL A 145 -3.22 -14.97 -6.62
C VAL A 145 -2.99 -14.78 -5.12
N ASN A 146 -3.76 -15.46 -4.27
CA ASN A 146 -3.64 -15.37 -2.82
C ASN A 146 -2.25 -15.79 -2.29
N SER A 147 -1.50 -16.59 -3.06
CA SER A 147 -0.13 -16.97 -2.70
C SER A 147 0.82 -15.76 -2.71
N GLU A 148 0.63 -14.78 -3.58
CA GLU A 148 1.50 -13.61 -3.71
C GLU A 148 0.87 -12.36 -3.11
N MET A 149 -0.44 -12.19 -3.25
CA MET A 149 -1.16 -11.02 -2.74
C MET A 149 -1.14 -10.99 -1.20
N LEU A 150 -0.64 -9.90 -0.63
CA LEU A 150 -0.59 -9.70 0.82
C LEU A 150 -1.82 -8.97 1.35
N TRP A 151 -2.25 -7.96 0.63
CA TRP A 151 -3.45 -7.18 0.90
C TRP A 151 -3.84 -6.36 -0.32
N HIS A 152 -5.12 -6.17 -0.56
CA HIS A 152 -5.63 -5.27 -1.59
C HIS A 152 -6.89 -4.55 -1.13
N ILE A 153 -7.12 -3.38 -1.68
CA ILE A 153 -8.33 -2.60 -1.44
C ILE A 153 -9.34 -2.98 -2.51
N ALA A 154 -10.43 -3.63 -2.09
CA ALA A 154 -11.53 -3.97 -2.97
C ALA A 154 -12.52 -2.81 -3.06
N SER A 155 -13.04 -2.58 -4.26
CA SER A 155 -14.18 -1.69 -4.48
C SER A 155 -15.43 -2.54 -4.69
N LEU A 156 -16.53 -2.19 -4.05
CA LEU A 156 -17.85 -2.78 -4.29
C LEU A 156 -18.24 -2.57 -5.76
N GLY A 157 -18.52 -3.68 -6.46
CA GLY A 157 -18.69 -3.69 -7.91
C GLY A 157 -19.90 -2.88 -8.41
N GLN A 158 -19.96 -2.83 -9.69
CA GLN A 158 -20.93 -2.40 -10.69
C GLN A 158 -21.62 -1.03 -10.58
N ASN A 159 -21.89 -0.45 -9.41
CA ASN A 159 -22.62 0.81 -9.28
C ASN A 159 -21.98 1.86 -8.38
N THR A 160 -20.77 1.63 -7.91
CA THR A 160 -20.04 2.63 -7.15
C THR A 160 -19.11 3.40 -8.07
N ASN A 161 -19.48 4.64 -8.37
CA ASN A 161 -18.58 5.63 -8.94
C ASN A 161 -17.45 5.95 -7.94
N SER A 162 -16.50 5.03 -7.76
CA SER A 162 -15.28 5.42 -7.09
C SER A 162 -14.49 6.32 -8.04
N ALA A 163 -14.03 7.45 -7.54
CA ALA A 163 -13.15 8.34 -8.30
C ALA A 163 -11.96 7.56 -8.89
N PHE A 164 -11.50 6.53 -8.22
CA PHE A 164 -10.46 5.62 -8.68
C PHE A 164 -10.83 4.89 -9.98
N GLN A 165 -12.05 4.37 -10.11
CA GLN A 165 -12.50 3.72 -11.35
C GLN A 165 -12.63 4.71 -12.50
N VAL A 166 -13.04 5.94 -12.21
CA VAL A 166 -13.24 6.96 -13.24
C VAL A 166 -11.91 7.52 -13.74
N TYR A 167 -10.95 7.71 -12.85
CA TYR A 167 -9.70 8.42 -13.15
C TYR A 167 -8.51 7.50 -13.47
N ALA A 168 -8.52 6.26 -13.01
CA ALA A 168 -7.41 5.33 -13.20
C ALA A 168 -7.51 4.50 -14.50
N HIS A 169 -8.63 4.54 -15.21
CA HIS A 169 -8.76 3.84 -16.47
C HIS A 169 -8.11 4.61 -17.63
N PRO A 170 -7.28 3.93 -18.44
CA PRO A 170 -6.81 4.51 -19.69
C PRO A 170 -8.03 4.87 -20.56
N GLY A 171 -8.01 6.06 -21.17
CA GLY A 171 -9.12 6.54 -21.97
C GLY A 171 -9.24 5.78 -23.26
N TYR A 172 -10.41 5.19 -23.46
CA TYR A 172 -10.83 4.68 -24.76
C TYR A 172 -11.94 5.59 -25.29
N ARG A 173 -11.79 6.12 -26.49
CA ARG A 173 -12.91 6.65 -27.25
C ARG A 173 -13.45 5.53 -28.14
N ASN A 174 -14.72 5.15 -27.93
CA ASN A 174 -15.45 4.18 -28.78
C ASN A 174 -14.82 2.77 -28.84
N GLY A 175 -14.12 2.31 -27.80
CA GLY A 175 -13.59 0.95 -27.78
C GLY A 175 -14.60 -0.10 -27.32
N VAL A 176 -14.28 -1.36 -27.53
CA VAL A 176 -15.04 -2.53 -27.04
C VAL A 176 -15.32 -2.49 -25.53
N PHE A 177 -14.50 -1.75 -24.77
CA PHE A 177 -14.60 -1.59 -23.32
C PHE A 177 -15.31 -0.29 -22.89
N GLY A 178 -15.96 0.41 -23.80
CA GLY A 178 -16.67 1.66 -23.55
C GLY A 178 -15.80 2.91 -23.67
N SER A 179 -16.45 4.08 -23.57
CA SER A 179 -15.77 5.38 -23.63
C SER A 179 -15.38 5.81 -22.22
N ARG A 180 -14.09 6.09 -21.99
CA ARG A 180 -13.54 6.60 -20.73
C ARG A 180 -12.64 7.79 -21.02
N SER A 181 -12.64 8.80 -20.16
CA SER A 181 -11.67 9.89 -20.27
C SER A 181 -10.40 9.50 -19.51
N SER A 182 -9.28 9.46 -20.25
CA SER A 182 -7.97 9.25 -19.68
C SER A 182 -7.50 10.52 -19.00
N GLN A 183 -7.44 10.51 -17.67
CA GLN A 183 -6.83 11.59 -16.92
C GLN A 183 -5.43 11.24 -16.39
N GLN A 184 -5.05 9.97 -16.48
CA GLN A 184 -3.73 9.51 -16.08
C GLN A 184 -3.09 8.74 -17.22
N MET A 185 -1.93 9.17 -17.64
CA MET A 185 -1.12 8.51 -18.66
C MET A 185 0.28 8.26 -18.13
N ILE A 186 0.85 7.16 -18.56
CA ILE A 186 2.26 6.84 -18.26
C ILE A 186 3.14 7.73 -19.12
N LEU A 187 4.14 8.35 -18.50
CA LEU A 187 5.15 9.10 -19.26
C LEU A 187 5.96 8.15 -20.14
N PRO A 188 6.29 8.55 -21.38
CA PRO A 188 7.13 7.73 -22.25
C PRO A 188 8.48 7.33 -21.62
N SER A 189 9.05 8.19 -20.77
CA SER A 189 10.28 7.92 -20.02
C SER A 189 10.13 6.72 -19.08
N TYR A 190 8.95 6.50 -18.51
CA TYR A 190 8.70 5.32 -17.68
C TYR A 190 8.74 4.04 -18.52
N TYR A 191 8.09 4.02 -19.67
CA TYR A 191 8.17 2.88 -20.59
C TYR A 191 9.62 2.60 -21.03
N LEU A 192 10.36 3.64 -21.36
CA LEU A 192 11.76 3.53 -21.80
C LEU A 192 12.72 3.18 -20.65
N SER A 193 12.30 3.29 -19.39
CA SER A 193 13.12 2.90 -18.23
C SER A 193 13.24 1.39 -18.06
N PHE A 194 12.34 0.62 -18.66
CA PHE A 194 12.41 -0.84 -18.65
C PHE A 194 13.50 -1.33 -19.60
N ASN A 195 14.20 -2.39 -19.21
CA ASN A 195 15.06 -3.11 -20.15
C ASN A 195 14.20 -3.66 -21.30
N GLN A 196 14.72 -3.65 -22.52
CA GLN A 196 14.01 -4.14 -23.71
C GLN A 196 13.57 -5.61 -23.61
N THR A 197 14.30 -6.40 -22.84
CA THR A 197 13.99 -7.83 -22.59
C THR A 197 13.09 -8.05 -21.37
N ASP A 198 12.72 -7.00 -20.64
CA ASP A 198 11.83 -7.11 -19.48
C ASP A 198 10.38 -7.21 -19.91
N THR A 199 9.85 -8.42 -19.91
CA THR A 199 8.45 -8.71 -20.31
C THR A 199 7.43 -8.07 -19.40
N ARG A 200 7.80 -7.63 -18.19
CA ARG A 200 6.89 -6.90 -17.27
C ARG A 200 6.49 -5.55 -17.86
N ARG A 201 7.33 -4.94 -18.69
CA ARG A 201 7.03 -3.71 -19.41
C ARG A 201 5.71 -3.83 -20.19
N ASP A 202 5.58 -4.89 -20.95
CA ASP A 202 4.44 -5.08 -21.88
C ASP A 202 3.15 -5.49 -21.16
N VAL A 203 3.28 -5.99 -19.92
CA VAL A 203 2.15 -6.23 -19.02
C VAL A 203 1.71 -4.94 -18.30
N THR A 204 2.68 -4.10 -17.93
CA THR A 204 2.44 -2.84 -17.18
C THR A 204 2.01 -1.70 -18.10
N CYS A 205 2.60 -1.61 -19.29
CA CYS A 205 2.42 -0.52 -20.23
C CYS A 205 1.80 -1.06 -21.52
N THR A 206 0.56 -0.67 -21.80
CA THR A 206 -0.06 -1.02 -23.07
C THR A 206 0.37 -0.04 -24.17
N SER A 207 0.69 -0.59 -25.33
CA SER A 207 1.06 0.19 -26.53
C SER A 207 -0.08 0.26 -27.57
N TYR A 208 -1.34 0.36 -27.11
CA TYR A 208 -2.45 0.50 -28.03
C TYR A 208 -2.51 1.92 -28.60
N ILE A 209 -2.40 2.01 -29.93
CA ILE A 209 -2.81 3.20 -30.67
C ILE A 209 -4.29 3.00 -31.01
N ASN A 210 -5.16 3.83 -30.44
CA ASN A 210 -6.55 3.89 -30.91
C ASN A 210 -6.55 4.59 -32.26
N SER A 211 -6.74 3.81 -33.33
CA SER A 211 -7.08 4.32 -34.65
C SER A 211 -8.57 4.61 -34.75
#